data_2279ddbd14e853a095b822835d0f7ba4
#
_entry.id   2279ddbd14e853a095b822835d0f7ba4
#
_cell.length_a   1.000
_cell.length_b   1.000
_cell.length_c   1.000
_cell.angle_alpha   90.00
_cell.angle_beta   90.00
_cell.angle_gamma   90.00
#
_symmetry.space_group_name_H-M   'P 1'
#
loop_
_entity.id
_entity.type
_entity.pdbx_description
1 polymer ?
#
loop_
_entity_poly.entity_id
_entity_poly.type
_entity_poly.pdbx_seq_one_letter_code
_entity_poly.pdbx_strand_id
1 'polypeptide(L)'
;MTVVIRSGAAAFLLAEAIYDQGEFIGVIGQDARKLAAVRTWIHPGNDLKKLNYDLKTVEPDLGVVHFAENLALTDFVLGPRLPADVRALIRSEVGRRVLAPMRSRIETGRDLYWWINVKHNWNAVCLSCCAHTAAALVPSAADRAWWLAFAEALVRNFRDGFADDGVCTEGVSYWSYGFMHYISLAELLRLGTGGAIDLLD
;
A
#
# COMPACT_ATOMS: atom_id res chain seq x y z
N MET A 1 1.33 -5.16 -19.64
CA MET A 1 0.16 -4.27 -19.55
C MET A 1 0.00 -3.63 -18.17
N THR A 2 0.31 -4.32 -17.08
CA THR A 2 0.17 -3.86 -15.69
C THR A 2 1.05 -2.64 -15.34
N VAL A 3 2.26 -2.57 -15.88
CA VAL A 3 3.23 -1.48 -15.59
C VAL A 3 2.79 -0.11 -16.14
N VAL A 4 2.07 -0.08 -17.27
CA VAL A 4 1.62 1.17 -17.92
C VAL A 4 0.48 1.84 -17.13
N ILE A 5 -0.40 1.05 -16.52
CA ILE A 5 -1.51 1.58 -15.71
C ILE A 5 -0.97 2.25 -14.43
N ARG A 6 0.11 1.75 -13.87
CA ARG A 6 0.70 2.18 -12.61
C ARG A 6 1.26 3.61 -12.63
N SER A 7 1.91 4.01 -13.72
CA SER A 7 2.52 5.34 -13.84
C SER A 7 1.52 6.43 -14.26
N GLY A 8 0.46 6.09 -14.98
CA GLY A 8 -0.56 7.05 -15.43
C GLY A 8 -1.47 7.53 -14.29
N ALA A 9 -1.99 6.61 -13.48
CA ALA A 9 -2.97 6.93 -12.44
C ALA A 9 -2.44 7.92 -11.40
N ALA A 10 -1.20 7.74 -10.92
CA ALA A 10 -0.58 8.66 -9.96
C ALA A 10 -0.34 10.06 -10.55
N ALA A 11 0.08 10.13 -11.83
CA ALA A 11 0.29 11.41 -12.50
C ALA A 11 -1.02 12.18 -12.70
N PHE A 12 -2.10 11.50 -13.11
CA PHE A 12 -3.41 12.12 -13.25
C PHE A 12 -4.00 12.55 -11.91
N LEU A 13 -3.80 11.75 -10.85
CA LEU A 13 -4.20 12.11 -9.49
C LEU A 13 -3.50 13.40 -9.04
N LEU A 14 -2.19 13.47 -9.23
CA LEU A 14 -1.40 14.65 -8.84
C LEU A 14 -1.82 15.88 -9.66
N ALA A 15 -1.99 15.74 -10.97
CA ALA A 15 -2.44 16.80 -11.83
C ALA A 15 -3.82 17.31 -11.41
N GLU A 16 -4.78 16.42 -11.15
CA GLU A 16 -6.12 16.78 -10.70
C GLU A 16 -6.11 17.46 -9.32
N ALA A 17 -5.25 16.97 -8.41
CA ALA A 17 -5.10 17.56 -7.08
C ALA A 17 -4.55 18.99 -7.12
N ILE A 18 -3.67 19.29 -8.09
CA ILE A 18 -3.05 20.62 -8.26
C ILE A 18 -3.97 21.58 -9.05
N TYR A 19 -4.47 21.12 -10.21
CA TYR A 19 -5.24 21.99 -11.11
C TYR A 19 -6.70 22.13 -10.71
N ASP A 20 -7.29 21.14 -10.06
CA ASP A 20 -8.66 21.16 -9.51
C ASP A 20 -9.75 21.55 -10.52
N GLN A 21 -9.61 21.11 -11.78
CA GLN A 21 -10.54 21.47 -12.87
C GLN A 21 -11.49 20.35 -13.26
N GLY A 22 -11.33 19.15 -12.73
CA GLY A 22 -12.15 17.99 -13.08
C GLY A 22 -11.73 17.29 -14.38
N GLU A 23 -10.69 17.76 -15.05
CA GLU A 23 -10.26 17.26 -16.36
C GLU A 23 -9.84 15.80 -16.33
N PHE A 24 -9.22 15.35 -15.23
CA PHE A 24 -8.69 13.99 -15.10
C PHE A 24 -9.61 13.03 -14.37
N ILE A 25 -10.72 13.49 -13.78
CA ILE A 25 -11.66 12.64 -13.02
C ILE A 25 -12.16 11.46 -13.87
N GLY A 26 -12.50 11.71 -15.13
CA GLY A 26 -12.99 10.68 -16.05
C GLY A 26 -11.98 9.56 -16.30
N VAL A 27 -10.72 9.91 -16.59
CA VAL A 27 -9.65 8.93 -16.85
C VAL A 27 -9.25 8.20 -15.59
N ILE A 28 -9.19 8.87 -14.45
CA ILE A 28 -8.92 8.26 -13.14
C ILE A 28 -9.98 7.21 -12.81
N GLY A 29 -11.26 7.54 -12.99
CA GLY A 29 -12.35 6.59 -12.79
C GLY A 29 -12.31 5.38 -13.73
N GLN A 30 -11.94 5.59 -15.00
CA GLN A 30 -11.75 4.49 -15.95
C GLN A 30 -10.60 3.57 -15.55
N ASP A 31 -9.48 4.12 -15.09
CA ASP A 31 -8.33 3.33 -14.67
C ASP A 31 -8.63 2.53 -13.39
N ALA A 32 -9.36 3.11 -12.44
CA ALA A 32 -9.86 2.37 -11.27
C ALA A 32 -10.74 1.18 -11.68
N ARG A 33 -11.67 1.37 -12.63
CA ARG A 33 -12.52 0.28 -13.14
C ARG A 33 -11.74 -0.79 -13.89
N LYS A 34 -10.75 -0.40 -14.72
CA LYS A 34 -9.86 -1.36 -15.41
C LYS A 34 -9.08 -2.20 -14.41
N LEU A 35 -8.53 -1.56 -13.38
CA LEU A 35 -7.77 -2.26 -12.35
C LEU A 35 -8.66 -3.19 -11.54
N ALA A 36 -9.88 -2.78 -11.19
CA ALA A 36 -10.86 -3.63 -10.51
C ALA A 36 -11.25 -4.86 -11.34
N ALA A 37 -11.33 -4.73 -12.66
CA ALA A 37 -11.67 -5.82 -13.57
C ALA A 37 -10.56 -6.88 -13.73
N VAL A 38 -9.32 -6.56 -13.34
CA VAL A 38 -8.21 -7.54 -13.38
C VAL A 38 -8.44 -8.63 -12.34
N ARG A 39 -8.33 -9.89 -12.75
CA ARG A 39 -8.62 -11.04 -11.90
C ARG A 39 -7.79 -11.06 -10.60
N THR A 40 -6.50 -10.78 -10.71
CA THR A 40 -5.59 -10.64 -9.56
C THR A 40 -4.60 -9.51 -9.82
N TRP A 41 -4.14 -8.84 -8.75
CA TRP A 41 -3.13 -7.78 -8.82
C TRP A 41 -1.71 -8.29 -8.61
N ILE A 42 -1.56 -9.55 -8.22
CA ILE A 42 -0.24 -10.12 -7.94
C ILE A 42 0.57 -10.20 -9.24
N HIS A 43 1.87 -9.94 -9.11
CA HIS A 43 2.78 -10.10 -10.25
C HIS A 43 2.90 -11.61 -10.59
N PRO A 44 2.79 -12.00 -11.88
CA PRO A 44 2.83 -13.41 -12.28
C PRO A 44 4.06 -14.17 -11.79
N GLY A 45 5.20 -13.51 -11.66
CA GLY A 45 6.44 -14.08 -11.11
C GLY A 45 6.34 -14.45 -9.62
N ASN A 46 5.39 -13.86 -8.88
CA ASN A 46 5.14 -14.17 -7.47
C ASN A 46 3.97 -15.16 -7.27
N ASP A 47 3.35 -15.62 -8.36
CA ASP A 47 2.22 -16.57 -8.34
C ASP A 47 2.45 -17.77 -9.27
N LEU A 48 3.64 -18.37 -9.21
CA LEU A 48 4.03 -19.47 -10.10
C LEU A 48 3.08 -20.68 -10.02
N LYS A 49 2.45 -20.89 -8.86
CA LYS A 49 1.45 -21.95 -8.65
C LYS A 49 0.03 -21.50 -8.98
N LYS A 50 -0.16 -20.28 -9.45
CA LYS A 50 -1.45 -19.66 -9.81
C LYS A 50 -2.49 -19.68 -8.68
N LEU A 51 -2.07 -19.71 -7.43
CA LEU A 51 -2.98 -19.77 -6.28
C LEU A 51 -3.79 -18.48 -6.12
N ASN A 52 -3.15 -17.33 -6.34
CA ASN A 52 -3.85 -16.04 -6.35
C ASN A 52 -4.71 -15.88 -7.60
N TYR A 53 -4.20 -16.31 -8.76
CA TYR A 53 -4.97 -16.28 -10.01
C TYR A 53 -6.22 -17.13 -9.92
N ASP A 54 -6.14 -18.29 -9.29
CA ASP A 54 -7.27 -19.22 -9.05
C ASP A 54 -8.15 -18.80 -7.87
N LEU A 55 -7.82 -17.70 -7.19
CA LEU A 55 -8.52 -17.18 -6.00
C LEU A 55 -8.53 -18.15 -4.82
N LYS A 56 -7.52 -19.02 -4.71
CA LYS A 56 -7.34 -19.97 -3.60
C LYS A 56 -6.63 -19.35 -2.40
N THR A 57 -5.88 -18.28 -2.61
CA THR A 57 -5.20 -17.49 -1.58
C THR A 57 -5.18 -16.01 -1.96
N VAL A 58 -4.85 -15.18 -0.99
CA VAL A 58 -4.53 -13.76 -1.19
C VAL A 58 -3.16 -13.50 -0.59
N GLU A 59 -2.17 -13.31 -1.46
CA GLU A 59 -0.77 -13.05 -1.09
C GLU A 59 -0.36 -11.69 -1.63
N PRO A 60 -0.55 -10.60 -0.88
CA PRO A 60 -0.12 -9.28 -1.32
C PRO A 60 1.39 -9.24 -1.55
N ASP A 61 1.78 -8.88 -2.76
CA ASP A 61 3.15 -8.54 -3.13
C ASP A 61 3.31 -7.03 -3.30
N LEU A 62 4.51 -6.59 -3.68
CA LEU A 62 4.80 -5.17 -3.91
C LEU A 62 3.81 -4.52 -4.89
N GLY A 63 3.39 -5.24 -5.94
CA GLY A 63 2.41 -4.76 -6.91
C GLY A 63 1.03 -4.55 -6.29
N VAL A 64 0.56 -5.53 -5.53
CA VAL A 64 -0.75 -5.51 -4.88
C VAL A 64 -0.86 -4.35 -3.89
N VAL A 65 0.16 -4.18 -3.01
CA VAL A 65 0.12 -3.12 -2.00
C VAL A 65 0.23 -1.72 -2.61
N HIS A 66 1.00 -1.56 -3.69
CA HIS A 66 1.05 -0.29 -4.42
C HIS A 66 -0.25 0.06 -5.15
N PHE A 67 -0.93 -0.93 -5.76
CA PHE A 67 -2.23 -0.68 -6.35
C PHE A 67 -3.27 -0.27 -5.30
N ALA A 68 -3.24 -0.93 -4.14
CA ALA A 68 -4.13 -0.60 -3.03
C ALA A 68 -3.88 0.83 -2.52
N GLU A 69 -2.62 1.20 -2.27
CA GLU A 69 -2.23 2.53 -1.83
C GLU A 69 -2.65 3.62 -2.83
N ASN A 70 -2.34 3.44 -4.13
CA ASN A 70 -2.71 4.40 -5.15
C ASN A 70 -4.22 4.61 -5.26
N LEU A 71 -5.01 3.53 -5.18
CA LEU A 71 -6.47 3.62 -5.17
C LEU A 71 -6.99 4.29 -3.88
N ALA A 72 -6.40 3.96 -2.75
CA ALA A 72 -6.75 4.56 -1.46
C ALA A 72 -6.47 6.06 -1.43
N LEU A 73 -5.29 6.48 -1.88
CA LEU A 73 -4.94 7.89 -2.02
C LEU A 73 -5.85 8.62 -3.02
N THR A 74 -6.24 7.95 -4.10
CA THR A 74 -7.19 8.51 -5.07
C THR A 74 -8.55 8.81 -4.43
N ASP A 75 -9.12 7.87 -3.65
CA ASP A 75 -10.38 8.10 -2.93
C ASP A 75 -10.22 9.17 -1.85
N PHE A 76 -9.09 9.20 -1.15
CA PHE A 76 -8.82 10.16 -0.08
C PHE A 76 -8.67 11.59 -0.60
N VAL A 77 -7.84 11.79 -1.61
CA VAL A 77 -7.51 13.12 -2.16
C VAL A 77 -8.68 13.72 -2.92
N LEU A 78 -9.32 12.93 -3.78
CA LEU A 78 -10.40 13.43 -4.62
C LEU A 78 -11.77 13.41 -3.91
N GLY A 79 -11.95 12.50 -2.98
CA GLY A 79 -13.15 12.43 -2.15
C GLY A 79 -14.46 12.50 -2.95
N PRO A 80 -15.38 13.42 -2.61
CA PRO A 80 -16.67 13.57 -3.29
C PRO A 80 -16.58 13.96 -4.76
N ARG A 81 -15.43 14.41 -5.25
CA ARG A 81 -15.21 14.74 -6.67
C ARG A 81 -15.21 13.50 -7.55
N LEU A 82 -14.85 12.33 -7.00
CA LEU A 82 -15.02 11.06 -7.71
C LEU A 82 -16.49 10.63 -7.73
N PRO A 83 -16.96 10.02 -8.83
CA PRO A 83 -18.25 9.38 -8.87
C PRO A 83 -18.43 8.38 -7.71
N ALA A 84 -19.61 8.37 -7.10
CA ALA A 84 -19.89 7.55 -5.91
C ALA A 84 -19.67 6.04 -6.16
N ASP A 85 -19.99 5.57 -7.36
CA ASP A 85 -19.75 4.18 -7.78
C ASP A 85 -18.27 3.84 -7.89
N VAL A 86 -17.41 4.77 -8.34
CA VAL A 86 -15.95 4.59 -8.39
C VAL A 86 -15.38 4.51 -6.97
N ARG A 87 -15.84 5.38 -6.07
CA ARG A 87 -15.43 5.34 -4.66
C ARG A 87 -15.81 4.03 -3.99
N ALA A 88 -17.05 3.58 -4.19
CA ALA A 88 -17.53 2.31 -3.68
C ALA A 88 -16.71 1.13 -4.23
N LEU A 89 -16.39 1.15 -5.52
CA LEU A 89 -15.56 0.15 -6.18
C LEU A 89 -14.14 0.11 -5.59
N ILE A 90 -13.48 1.25 -5.44
CA ILE A 90 -12.15 1.35 -4.83
C ILE A 90 -12.15 0.72 -3.44
N ARG A 91 -13.07 1.13 -2.58
CA ARG A 91 -13.19 0.63 -1.19
C ARG A 91 -13.43 -0.87 -1.14
N SER A 92 -14.31 -1.38 -1.98
CA SER A 92 -14.61 -2.81 -2.08
C SER A 92 -13.39 -3.62 -2.54
N GLU A 93 -12.72 -3.18 -3.60
CA GLU A 93 -11.58 -3.91 -4.17
C GLU A 93 -10.35 -3.90 -3.25
N VAL A 94 -10.02 -2.76 -2.67
CA VAL A 94 -8.92 -2.65 -1.70
C VAL A 94 -9.25 -3.45 -0.43
N GLY A 95 -10.49 -3.36 0.04
CA GLY A 95 -10.95 -4.12 1.21
C GLY A 95 -10.77 -5.61 1.03
N ARG A 96 -11.27 -6.19 -0.07
CA ARG A 96 -11.22 -7.64 -0.30
C ARG A 96 -9.87 -8.19 -0.73
N ARG A 97 -9.03 -7.37 -1.38
CA ARG A 97 -7.71 -7.80 -1.89
C ARG A 97 -6.56 -7.57 -0.93
N VAL A 98 -6.70 -6.66 0.01
CA VAL A 98 -5.61 -6.28 0.92
C VAL A 98 -6.06 -6.22 2.37
N LEU A 99 -6.94 -5.30 2.73
CA LEU A 99 -7.20 -4.99 4.15
C LEU A 99 -7.83 -6.17 4.91
N ALA A 100 -8.91 -6.76 4.40
CA ALA A 100 -9.61 -7.82 5.11
C ALA A 100 -8.78 -9.12 5.23
N PRO A 101 -8.18 -9.66 4.14
CA PRO A 101 -7.38 -10.88 4.26
C PRO A 101 -6.11 -10.68 5.09
N MET A 102 -5.46 -9.53 5.00
CA MET A 102 -4.31 -9.25 5.85
C MET A 102 -4.68 -9.15 7.33
N ARG A 103 -5.72 -8.38 7.65
CA ARG A 103 -6.21 -8.26 9.03
C ARG A 103 -6.49 -9.63 9.63
N SER A 104 -7.25 -10.46 8.93
CA SER A 104 -7.60 -11.81 9.38
C SER A 104 -6.37 -12.70 9.64
N ARG A 105 -5.37 -12.69 8.75
CA ARG A 105 -4.13 -13.48 8.96
C ARG A 105 -3.32 -12.98 10.14
N ILE A 106 -3.16 -11.68 10.26
CA ILE A 106 -2.38 -11.08 11.35
C ILE A 106 -3.02 -11.37 12.70
N GLU A 107 -4.34 -11.20 12.82
CA GLU A 107 -5.08 -11.47 14.07
C GLU A 107 -5.06 -12.95 14.47
N THR A 108 -5.09 -13.85 13.51
CA THR A 108 -5.03 -15.29 13.78
C THR A 108 -3.61 -15.80 14.01
N GLY A 109 -2.60 -15.06 13.62
CA GLY A 109 -1.19 -15.46 13.66
C GLY A 109 -0.85 -16.67 12.78
N ARG A 110 -1.75 -17.07 11.87
CA ARG A 110 -1.58 -18.23 10.99
C ARG A 110 -1.13 -17.79 9.60
N ASP A 111 -0.19 -18.51 9.03
CA ASP A 111 0.32 -18.32 7.67
C ASP A 111 0.67 -16.86 7.37
N LEU A 112 1.39 -16.23 8.30
CA LEU A 112 1.83 -14.84 8.16
C LEU A 112 2.63 -14.66 6.87
N TYR A 113 2.49 -13.49 6.27
CA TYR A 113 3.23 -13.14 5.06
C TYR A 113 4.74 -13.15 5.34
N TRP A 114 5.50 -13.81 4.48
CA TRP A 114 6.95 -13.97 4.65
C TRP A 114 7.70 -12.63 4.73
N TRP A 115 7.22 -11.60 4.04
CA TRP A 115 7.84 -10.29 4.01
C TRP A 115 7.70 -9.51 5.34
N ILE A 116 6.89 -9.96 6.27
CA ILE A 116 6.74 -9.34 7.59
C ILE A 116 8.04 -9.37 8.39
N ASN A 117 8.79 -10.47 8.30
CA ASN A 117 9.97 -10.72 9.12
C ASN A 117 11.30 -10.57 8.38
N VAL A 118 11.30 -10.05 7.14
CA VAL A 118 12.54 -9.88 6.37
C VAL A 118 13.21 -8.55 6.65
N LYS A 119 14.53 -8.51 6.47
CA LYS A 119 15.38 -7.34 6.72
C LYS A 119 15.76 -6.61 5.43
N HIS A 120 14.82 -6.48 4.50
CA HIS A 120 15.04 -5.85 3.21
C HIS A 120 13.80 -5.09 2.73
N ASN A 121 13.88 -4.44 1.57
CA ASN A 121 12.89 -3.48 1.06
C ASN A 121 11.42 -3.95 1.13
N TRP A 122 11.13 -5.23 0.92
CA TRP A 122 9.76 -5.75 0.96
C TRP A 122 9.05 -5.47 2.29
N ASN A 123 9.76 -5.54 3.40
CA ASN A 123 9.20 -5.22 4.71
C ASN A 123 8.72 -3.76 4.76
N ALA A 124 9.61 -2.81 4.47
CA ALA A 124 9.28 -1.39 4.53
C ALA A 124 8.19 -1.01 3.51
N VAL A 125 8.30 -1.50 2.27
CA VAL A 125 7.35 -1.19 1.20
C VAL A 125 5.95 -1.72 1.53
N CYS A 126 5.83 -3.00 1.89
CA CYS A 126 4.52 -3.59 2.16
C CYS A 126 3.87 -2.95 3.40
N LEU A 127 4.62 -2.73 4.47
CA LEU A 127 4.09 -2.11 5.69
C LEU A 127 3.68 -0.66 5.46
N SER A 128 4.51 0.14 4.77
CA SER A 128 4.20 1.52 4.43
C SER A 128 2.93 1.63 3.57
N CYS A 129 2.87 0.91 2.45
CA CYS A 129 1.70 0.95 1.57
C CYS A 129 0.41 0.50 2.29
N CYS A 130 0.49 -0.54 3.12
CA CYS A 130 -0.68 -1.00 3.88
C CYS A 130 -1.13 0.01 4.95
N ALA A 131 -0.18 0.65 5.65
CA ALA A 131 -0.48 1.68 6.63
C ALA A 131 -1.14 2.92 5.99
N HIS A 132 -0.61 3.41 4.86
CA HIS A 132 -1.21 4.51 4.10
C HIS A 132 -2.60 4.14 3.58
N THR A 133 -2.75 2.92 3.03
CA THR A 133 -4.03 2.40 2.57
C THR A 133 -5.07 2.41 3.69
N ALA A 134 -4.69 1.92 4.87
CA ALA A 134 -5.58 1.89 6.03
C ALA A 134 -5.88 3.30 6.56
N ALA A 135 -4.89 4.17 6.65
CA ALA A 135 -5.06 5.56 7.07
C ALA A 135 -6.06 6.31 6.18
N ALA A 136 -6.02 6.05 4.86
CA ALA A 136 -6.89 6.68 3.88
C ALA A 136 -8.33 6.12 3.85
N LEU A 137 -8.51 4.80 3.99
CA LEU A 137 -9.81 4.16 3.73
C LEU A 137 -10.55 3.63 4.95
N VAL A 138 -9.85 3.32 6.05
CA VAL A 138 -10.49 2.72 7.23
C VAL A 138 -11.20 3.80 8.05
N PRO A 139 -12.53 3.71 8.24
CA PRO A 139 -13.29 4.78 8.91
C PRO A 139 -13.02 4.88 10.41
N SER A 140 -12.84 3.73 11.08
CA SER A 140 -12.64 3.65 12.53
C SER A 140 -11.25 4.11 12.93
N ALA A 141 -11.15 5.07 13.84
CA ALA A 141 -9.87 5.54 14.39
C ALA A 141 -9.13 4.41 15.12
N ALA A 142 -9.83 3.56 15.85
CA ALA A 142 -9.24 2.41 16.54
C ALA A 142 -8.64 1.40 15.56
N ASP A 143 -9.33 1.13 14.44
CA ASP A 143 -8.81 0.23 13.42
C ASP A 143 -7.63 0.84 12.66
N ARG A 144 -7.65 2.15 12.37
CA ARG A 144 -6.46 2.83 11.81
C ARG A 144 -5.27 2.73 12.76
N ALA A 145 -5.48 2.99 14.06
CA ALA A 145 -4.43 2.86 15.08
C ALA A 145 -3.85 1.44 15.12
N TRP A 146 -4.68 0.42 14.96
CA TRP A 146 -4.22 -0.97 14.88
C TRP A 146 -3.26 -1.19 13.69
N TRP A 147 -3.60 -0.66 12.50
CA TRP A 147 -2.73 -0.76 11.32
C TRP A 147 -1.41 -0.01 11.51
N LEU A 148 -1.45 1.17 12.10
CA LEU A 148 -0.25 1.97 12.38
C LEU A 148 0.65 1.27 13.40
N ALA A 149 0.09 0.75 14.49
CA ALA A 149 0.83 0.00 15.50
C ALA A 149 1.46 -1.28 14.93
N PHE A 150 0.74 -2.00 14.06
CA PHE A 150 1.26 -3.16 13.37
C PHE A 150 2.46 -2.79 12.48
N ALA A 151 2.35 -1.72 11.70
CA ALA A 151 3.42 -1.27 10.83
C ALA A 151 4.64 -0.77 11.63
N GLU A 152 4.42 0.02 12.69
CA GLU A 152 5.46 0.51 13.59
C GLU A 152 6.26 -0.64 14.23
N ALA A 153 5.57 -1.63 14.77
CA ALA A 153 6.20 -2.75 15.45
C ALA A 153 7.12 -3.56 14.54
N LEU A 154 6.77 -3.68 13.24
CA LEU A 154 7.42 -4.60 12.31
C LEU A 154 8.40 -3.93 11.34
N VAL A 155 8.28 -2.62 11.10
CA VAL A 155 9.20 -1.92 10.18
C VAL A 155 10.63 -1.84 10.74
N ARG A 156 10.80 -2.09 12.01
CA ARG A 156 12.13 -2.24 12.66
C ARG A 156 12.96 -3.34 12.01
N ASN A 157 12.33 -4.39 11.49
CA ASN A 157 13.03 -5.45 10.75
C ASN A 157 13.78 -4.89 9.54
N PHE A 158 13.20 -3.95 8.80
CA PHE A 158 13.88 -3.28 7.69
C PHE A 158 15.11 -2.51 8.18
N ARG A 159 14.99 -1.71 9.25
CA ARG A 159 16.09 -0.96 9.84
C ARG A 159 17.23 -1.88 10.28
N ASP A 160 16.89 -3.02 10.89
CA ASP A 160 17.86 -4.02 11.34
C ASP A 160 18.58 -4.75 10.16
N GLY A 161 18.23 -4.45 8.93
CA GLY A 161 18.91 -4.91 7.72
C GLY A 161 20.08 -4.04 7.27
N PHE A 162 20.29 -2.90 7.95
CA PHE A 162 21.41 -2.00 7.68
C PHE A 162 22.58 -2.29 8.62
N ALA A 163 23.80 -2.21 8.09
CA ALA A 163 25.01 -2.20 8.90
C ALA A 163 25.21 -0.82 9.56
N ASP A 164 26.11 -0.72 10.53
CA ASP A 164 26.39 0.52 11.28
C ASP A 164 26.84 1.68 10.38
N ASP A 165 27.41 1.39 9.23
CA ASP A 165 27.81 2.37 8.22
C ASP A 165 26.67 2.77 7.24
N GLY A 166 25.47 2.25 7.46
CA GLY A 166 24.29 2.52 6.65
C GLY A 166 24.18 1.70 5.35
N VAL A 167 25.08 0.74 5.13
CA VAL A 167 25.02 -0.15 3.96
C VAL A 167 23.98 -1.25 4.18
N CYS A 168 23.19 -1.57 3.15
CA CYS A 168 22.36 -2.76 3.10
C CYS A 168 22.84 -3.70 1.98
N THR A 169 22.57 -5.00 2.14
CA THR A 169 23.03 -6.06 1.23
C THR A 169 22.32 -6.07 -0.12
N GLU A 170 21.22 -5.32 -0.27
CA GLU A 170 20.42 -5.30 -1.50
C GLU A 170 21.00 -4.38 -2.60
N GLY A 171 21.97 -3.52 -2.25
CA GLY A 171 22.54 -2.52 -3.16
C GLY A 171 21.73 -1.22 -3.25
N VAL A 172 22.33 -0.21 -3.89
CA VAL A 172 21.89 1.21 -3.85
C VAL A 172 20.45 1.42 -4.33
N SER A 173 20.01 0.72 -5.36
CA SER A 173 18.66 0.90 -5.91
C SER A 173 17.58 0.43 -4.94
N TYR A 174 17.75 -0.72 -4.31
CA TYR A 174 16.82 -1.25 -3.31
C TYR A 174 16.98 -0.54 -1.96
N TRP A 175 18.18 -0.06 -1.64
CA TRP A 175 18.41 0.84 -0.52
C TRP A 175 17.48 2.06 -0.60
N SER A 176 17.59 2.81 -1.70
CA SER A 176 16.77 4.00 -1.93
C SER A 176 15.27 3.69 -1.93
N TYR A 177 14.88 2.60 -2.59
CA TYR A 177 13.48 2.18 -2.71
C TYR A 177 12.88 1.81 -1.35
N GLY A 178 13.55 0.99 -0.56
CA GLY A 178 13.08 0.60 0.77
C GLY A 178 13.09 1.77 1.75
N PHE A 179 14.16 2.58 1.74
CA PHE A 179 14.32 3.69 2.66
C PHE A 179 13.30 4.81 2.43
N MET A 180 12.96 5.09 1.17
CA MET A 180 11.90 6.05 0.84
C MET A 180 10.54 5.64 1.45
N HIS A 181 10.20 4.35 1.42
CA HIS A 181 8.99 3.84 2.05
C HIS A 181 9.07 3.85 3.57
N TYR A 182 10.25 3.60 4.14
CA TYR A 182 10.47 3.72 5.58
C TYR A 182 10.24 5.17 6.05
N ILE A 183 10.81 6.17 5.38
CA ILE A 183 10.59 7.59 5.69
C ILE A 183 9.12 7.96 5.53
N SER A 184 8.46 7.51 4.47
CA SER A 184 7.04 7.78 4.25
C SER A 184 6.17 7.23 5.39
N LEU A 185 6.47 6.02 5.86
CA LEU A 185 5.80 5.44 7.03
C LEU A 185 6.13 6.21 8.32
N ALA A 186 7.38 6.61 8.53
CA ALA A 186 7.78 7.42 9.68
C ALA A 186 6.99 8.73 9.76
N GLU A 187 6.86 9.45 8.64
CA GLU A 187 6.05 10.66 8.58
C GLU A 187 4.56 10.39 8.83
N LEU A 188 4.02 9.30 8.28
CA LEU A 188 2.63 8.90 8.55
C LEU A 188 2.42 8.64 10.05
N LEU A 189 3.32 7.93 10.71
CA LEU A 189 3.25 7.64 12.14
C LEU A 189 3.37 8.92 12.97
N ARG A 190 4.35 9.75 12.66
CA ARG A 190 4.56 11.03 13.37
C ARG A 190 3.33 11.93 13.26
N LEU A 191 2.77 12.09 12.08
CA LEU A 191 1.56 12.90 11.87
C LEU A 191 0.32 12.25 12.50
N GLY A 192 0.14 10.95 12.31
CA GLY A 192 -1.03 10.21 12.80
C GLY A 192 -1.10 10.09 14.32
N THR A 193 0.03 10.25 15.01
CA THR A 193 0.13 10.16 16.49
C THR A 193 0.41 11.50 17.16
N GLY A 194 0.40 12.60 16.39
CA GLY A 194 0.73 13.91 16.94
C GLY A 194 2.17 14.01 17.46
N GLY A 195 3.09 13.27 16.88
CA GLY A 195 4.50 13.23 17.28
C GLY A 195 4.83 12.23 18.41
N ALA A 196 3.85 11.44 18.88
CA ALA A 196 4.09 10.46 19.94
C ALA A 196 4.95 9.27 19.47
N ILE A 197 4.94 8.96 18.17
CA ILE A 197 5.81 7.96 17.54
C ILE A 197 6.64 8.66 16.48
N ASP A 198 7.96 8.66 16.66
CA ASP A 198 8.94 9.11 15.69
C ASP A 198 9.94 7.99 15.43
N LEU A 199 10.06 7.54 14.19
CA LEU A 199 10.98 6.48 13.80
C LEU A 199 12.35 7.03 13.35
N LEU A 200 12.49 8.36 13.29
CA LEU A 200 13.69 9.04 12.81
C LEU A 200 14.54 9.63 13.97
N ASP A 201 14.04 9.52 15.22
CA ASP A 201 14.76 9.87 16.44
C ASP A 201 15.77 8.80 16.87
#